data_bda1c24934a41a728001b411547019e8
#
_entry.id   bda1c24934a41a728001b411547019e8
#
_cell.length_a   1.000
_cell.length_b   1.000
_cell.length_c   1.000
_cell.angle_alpha   90.00
_cell.angle_beta   90.00
_cell.angle_gamma   90.00
#
_symmetry.space_group_name_H-M   'P 1'
#
loop_
_entity.id
_entity.type
_entity.pdbx_description
1 polymer ?
#
loop_
_entity_poly.entity_id
_entity_poly.type
_entity_poly.pdbx_seq_one_letter_code
_entity_poly.pdbx_strand_id
1 'polypeptide(L)'
;MKLKRIGLALALCGLAATGAQAKEGGDQYPNGAENWLAGAVPPPGTYFINYFGHYSGKLRDGDGDKVPDASVDAWFDALRFLKVTETQILGGHYGMHVIVPIVHQSLRLGERASATGLGDITVSPLVLSWHSGNWHWAAALDFYAPTGKYKSGDGRKSIGTNYWSVEPVFAVTWLSPSGWEASAKFMYNIKGKNKDFRPAPGAPKMDYESGDEFHMDYNVGKRFGPWGVGLSGYYLKQTNADRLDGAKIPSAIGPWSEGRKGEVFAIGPSVIYTGSTGTMFIAQWQHETRVKNRFRGDKLWFKLIMPL
;
A
#
# COMPACT_ATOMS: atom_id res chain seq x y z
N MET A 1 -8.35 10.55 38.84
CA MET A 1 -8.35 11.18 37.50
C MET A 1 -7.04 11.88 37.11
N LYS A 2 -6.35 12.57 38.03
CA LYS A 2 -5.08 13.29 37.73
C LYS A 2 -3.87 12.33 37.41
N LEU A 3 -3.76 11.18 38.11
CA LEU A 3 -2.65 10.22 37.85
C LEU A 3 -2.69 9.57 36.46
N LYS A 4 -3.89 9.26 35.92
CA LYS A 4 -4.01 8.73 34.55
C LYS A 4 -3.59 9.74 33.47
N ARG A 5 -3.81 11.04 33.73
CA ARG A 5 -3.39 12.12 32.80
C ARG A 5 -1.88 12.34 32.83
N ILE A 6 -1.23 12.16 34.00
CA ILE A 6 0.23 12.28 34.13
C ILE A 6 0.93 11.08 33.48
N GLY A 7 0.39 9.87 33.65
CA GLY A 7 0.91 8.66 32.99
C GLY A 7 0.78 8.74 31.46
N LEU A 8 -0.31 9.29 30.95
CA LEU A 8 -0.50 9.52 29.51
C LEU A 8 0.48 10.58 28.97
N ALA A 9 0.70 11.67 29.71
CA ALA A 9 1.67 12.70 29.31
C ALA A 9 3.12 12.19 29.32
N LEU A 10 3.51 11.35 30.28
CA LEU A 10 4.85 10.73 30.33
C LEU A 10 5.04 9.65 29.24
N ALA A 11 4.00 8.85 28.94
CA ALA A 11 4.03 7.92 27.81
C ALA A 11 4.11 8.65 26.46
N LEU A 12 3.44 9.80 26.36
CA LEU A 12 3.45 10.67 25.19
C LEU A 12 4.81 11.41 25.01
N CYS A 13 5.47 11.82 26.11
CA CYS A 13 6.83 12.35 26.05
C CYS A 13 7.86 11.29 25.65
N GLY A 14 7.68 10.03 26.03
CA GLY A 14 8.48 8.89 25.55
C GLY A 14 8.35 8.63 24.05
N LEU A 15 7.20 8.92 23.45
CA LEU A 15 6.96 8.85 22.01
C LEU A 15 7.75 9.92 21.22
N ALA A 16 8.02 11.09 21.84
CA ALA A 16 8.85 12.13 21.23
C ALA A 16 10.34 11.78 21.18
N ALA A 17 10.81 10.93 22.10
CA ALA A 17 12.21 10.53 22.22
C ALA A 17 12.57 9.26 21.42
N THR A 18 11.58 8.46 20.98
CA THR A 18 11.79 7.17 20.30
C THR A 18 11.47 7.20 18.83
N GLY A 19 11.94 8.20 18.10
CA GLY A 19 11.91 8.21 16.64
C GLY A 19 10.49 8.09 16.05
N ALA A 20 10.17 9.04 15.24
CA ALA A 20 8.96 9.12 14.45
C ALA A 20 8.65 7.83 13.67
N GLN A 21 7.77 7.00 14.15
CA GLN A 21 7.20 5.92 13.34
C GLN A 21 6.11 6.51 12.45
N ALA A 22 6.29 6.42 11.13
CA ALA A 22 5.39 7.00 10.16
C ALA A 22 3.99 6.38 10.20
N LYS A 23 3.90 5.15 10.56
CA LYS A 23 2.77 4.30 10.86
C LYS A 23 3.32 3.06 11.50
N GLU A 24 2.51 2.40 12.29
CA GLU A 24 2.86 1.08 12.73
C GLU A 24 2.78 0.12 11.52
N GLY A 25 3.95 -0.39 11.07
CA GLY A 25 4.07 -1.42 10.04
C GLY A 25 3.97 -0.95 8.58
N GLY A 26 3.83 0.33 8.26
CA GLY A 26 3.77 0.82 6.88
C GLY A 26 2.43 0.59 6.18
N ASP A 27 2.42 0.62 4.84
CA ASP A 27 1.22 0.39 4.04
C ASP A 27 1.01 -1.09 3.79
N GLN A 28 -0.22 -1.58 3.97
CA GLN A 28 -0.56 -2.96 3.62
C GLN A 28 -0.68 -3.13 2.11
N TYR A 29 -1.32 -2.17 1.42
CA TYR A 29 -1.30 -2.13 -0.04
C TYR A 29 -0.05 -1.40 -0.54
N PRO A 30 0.70 -2.00 -1.48
CA PRO A 30 1.88 -1.36 -2.05
C PRO A 30 1.49 -0.35 -3.15
N ASN A 31 1.11 0.87 -2.76
CA ASN A 31 0.60 1.93 -3.65
C ASN A 31 1.39 2.06 -4.94
N GLY A 32 0.70 2.15 -6.07
CA GLY A 32 1.27 2.23 -7.40
C GLY A 32 1.55 0.89 -8.08
N ALA A 33 1.16 -0.23 -7.49
CA ALA A 33 1.40 -1.56 -8.06
C ALA A 33 0.49 -1.89 -9.25
N GLU A 34 -0.76 -1.38 -9.25
CA GLU A 34 -1.79 -1.77 -10.22
C GLU A 34 -2.24 -0.61 -11.09
N ASN A 35 -1.53 -0.40 -12.21
CA ASN A 35 -1.72 0.73 -13.12
C ASN A 35 -2.29 0.30 -14.47
N TRP A 36 -1.47 -0.37 -15.32
CA TRP A 36 -1.93 -0.88 -16.61
C TRP A 36 -2.99 -1.95 -16.43
N LEU A 37 -4.09 -1.83 -17.18
CA LEU A 37 -5.19 -2.80 -17.21
C LEU A 37 -5.87 -3.02 -15.84
N ALA A 38 -5.83 -2.05 -14.94
CA ALA A 38 -6.28 -2.23 -13.55
C ALA A 38 -7.71 -2.78 -13.43
N GLY A 39 -8.64 -2.37 -14.31
CA GLY A 39 -10.02 -2.85 -14.36
C GLY A 39 -10.25 -3.97 -15.39
N ALA A 40 -9.27 -4.27 -16.24
CA ALA A 40 -9.37 -5.30 -17.28
C ALA A 40 -8.83 -6.64 -16.77
N VAL A 41 -9.57 -7.25 -15.85
CA VAL A 41 -9.26 -8.60 -15.33
C VAL A 41 -9.23 -9.58 -16.51
N PRO A 42 -8.24 -10.48 -16.58
CA PRO A 42 -8.13 -11.43 -17.69
C PRO A 42 -9.29 -12.43 -17.72
N PRO A 43 -9.53 -13.14 -18.85
CA PRO A 43 -10.58 -14.13 -19.00
C PRO A 43 -10.45 -15.30 -18.01
N PRO A 44 -11.46 -16.17 -17.90
CA PRO A 44 -11.38 -17.36 -17.04
C PRO A 44 -10.11 -18.14 -17.25
N GLY A 45 -9.41 -18.45 -16.14
CA GLY A 45 -8.09 -19.06 -16.14
C GLY A 45 -7.42 -18.94 -14.78
N THR A 46 -6.17 -19.38 -14.71
CA THR A 46 -5.29 -19.20 -13.55
C THR A 46 -4.11 -18.37 -13.98
N TYR A 47 -3.72 -17.39 -13.14
CA TYR A 47 -2.67 -16.44 -13.45
C TYR A 47 -1.71 -16.33 -12.29
N PHE A 48 -0.43 -16.32 -12.61
CA PHE A 48 0.61 -15.92 -11.69
C PHE A 48 1.02 -14.48 -11.98
N ILE A 49 1.07 -13.65 -10.95
CA ILE A 49 1.51 -12.27 -11.05
C ILE A 49 2.60 -12.06 -10.00
N ASN A 50 3.74 -11.56 -10.46
CA ASN A 50 4.84 -11.20 -9.57
C ASN A 50 5.03 -9.68 -9.60
N TYR A 51 5.18 -9.10 -8.41
CA TYR A 51 5.49 -7.68 -8.22
C TYR A 51 6.82 -7.57 -7.50
N PHE A 52 7.85 -7.20 -8.22
CA PHE A 52 9.15 -6.91 -7.66
C PHE A 52 9.40 -5.41 -7.68
N GLY A 53 9.92 -4.84 -6.59
CA GLY A 53 10.14 -3.41 -6.55
C GLY A 53 11.12 -2.95 -5.49
N HIS A 54 11.48 -1.68 -5.64
CA HIS A 54 12.35 -0.95 -4.71
C HIS A 54 11.75 0.41 -4.39
N TYR A 55 11.81 0.77 -3.12
CA TYR A 55 11.41 2.09 -2.64
C TYR A 55 12.52 2.70 -1.79
N SER A 56 12.88 3.94 -2.07
CA SER A 56 13.75 4.73 -1.19
C SER A 56 13.17 6.11 -0.95
N GLY A 57 13.18 6.57 0.31
CA GLY A 57 12.55 7.84 0.65
C GLY A 57 13.06 8.46 1.94
N LYS A 58 12.76 9.75 2.10
CA LYS A 58 13.06 10.55 3.29
C LYS A 58 11.76 11.04 3.91
N LEU A 59 11.66 10.95 5.24
CA LEU A 59 10.47 11.34 5.97
C LEU A 59 10.14 12.81 5.80
N ARG A 60 8.85 13.10 5.64
CA ARG A 60 8.25 14.43 5.64
C ARG A 60 7.29 14.58 6.81
N ASP A 61 7.30 15.74 7.44
CA ASP A 61 6.33 16.10 8.47
C ASP A 61 4.96 16.52 7.90
N GLY A 62 4.10 17.09 8.74
CA GLY A 62 2.77 17.55 8.34
C GLY A 62 2.74 18.74 7.40
N ASP A 63 3.79 19.53 7.36
CA ASP A 63 3.96 20.68 6.47
C ASP A 63 4.68 20.30 5.16
N GLY A 64 5.22 19.08 5.11
CA GLY A 64 5.96 18.54 3.97
C GLY A 64 7.47 18.79 4.08
N ASP A 65 7.94 19.28 5.21
CA ASP A 65 9.34 19.55 5.45
C ASP A 65 10.10 18.26 5.78
N LYS A 66 11.40 18.24 5.46
CA LYS A 66 12.23 17.05 5.66
C LYS A 66 12.55 16.86 7.14
N VAL A 67 12.24 15.69 7.68
CA VAL A 67 12.66 15.26 9.01
C VAL A 67 14.11 14.76 8.93
N PRO A 68 15.04 15.33 9.73
CA PRO A 68 16.41 14.87 9.78
C PRO A 68 16.51 13.39 10.23
N ASP A 69 17.55 12.71 9.78
CA ASP A 69 17.89 11.33 10.19
C ASP A 69 16.74 10.31 10.10
N ALA A 70 15.79 10.55 9.19
CA ALA A 70 14.65 9.68 8.94
C ALA A 70 14.55 9.31 7.46
N SER A 71 14.81 8.03 7.16
CA SER A 71 14.80 7.50 5.79
C SER A 71 14.42 6.02 5.76
N VAL A 72 13.90 5.60 4.62
CA VAL A 72 13.58 4.20 4.32
C VAL A 72 14.28 3.78 3.04
N ASP A 73 14.70 2.54 2.99
CA ASP A 73 15.11 1.81 1.80
C ASP A 73 14.52 0.41 1.89
N ALA A 74 13.74 0.01 0.90
CA ALA A 74 13.00 -1.25 0.94
C ALA A 74 12.97 -1.94 -0.42
N TRP A 75 13.25 -3.23 -0.43
CA TRP A 75 13.00 -4.14 -1.53
C TRP A 75 11.81 -5.01 -1.16
N PHE A 76 10.94 -5.23 -2.12
CA PHE A 76 9.76 -6.07 -1.92
C PHE A 76 9.51 -6.94 -3.14
N ASP A 77 8.99 -8.13 -2.86
CA ASP A 77 8.55 -9.10 -3.83
C ASP A 77 7.20 -9.66 -3.37
N ALA A 78 6.19 -9.59 -4.23
CA ALA A 78 4.86 -10.09 -3.91
C ALA A 78 4.40 -11.07 -4.98
N LEU A 79 4.05 -12.27 -4.54
CA LEU A 79 3.57 -13.36 -5.37
C LEU A 79 2.04 -13.40 -5.29
N ARG A 80 1.35 -13.17 -6.40
CA ARG A 80 -0.10 -13.24 -6.49
C ARG A 80 -0.53 -14.40 -7.37
N PHE A 81 -1.45 -15.21 -6.86
CA PHE A 81 -2.17 -16.22 -7.62
C PHE A 81 -3.62 -15.76 -7.76
N LEU A 82 -4.04 -15.55 -9.00
CA LEU A 82 -5.39 -15.14 -9.35
C LEU A 82 -6.08 -16.29 -10.11
N LYS A 83 -7.27 -16.67 -9.64
CA LYS A 83 -8.17 -17.56 -10.35
C LYS A 83 -9.40 -16.78 -10.80
N VAL A 84 -9.69 -16.78 -12.09
CA VAL A 84 -10.93 -16.30 -12.68
C VAL A 84 -11.71 -17.53 -13.17
N THR A 85 -12.99 -17.60 -12.85
CA THR A 85 -13.84 -18.76 -13.14
C THR A 85 -14.85 -18.45 -14.26
N GLU A 86 -15.45 -19.48 -14.84
CA GLU A 86 -16.58 -19.35 -15.76
C GLU A 86 -17.88 -18.93 -15.04
N THR A 87 -17.92 -19.08 -13.71
CA THR A 87 -19.06 -18.68 -12.91
C THR A 87 -19.27 -17.17 -12.99
N GLN A 88 -20.51 -16.77 -13.23
CA GLN A 88 -20.90 -15.38 -13.25
C GLN A 88 -21.78 -15.03 -12.03
N ILE A 89 -21.48 -13.91 -11.39
CA ILE A 89 -22.27 -13.32 -10.31
C ILE A 89 -22.58 -11.88 -10.73
N LEU A 90 -23.86 -11.50 -10.70
CA LEU A 90 -24.33 -10.19 -11.17
C LEU A 90 -23.87 -9.87 -12.61
N GLY A 91 -23.76 -10.88 -13.46
CA GLY A 91 -23.27 -10.75 -14.85
C GLY A 91 -21.78 -10.55 -15.02
N GLY A 92 -20.99 -10.56 -13.93
CA GLY A 92 -19.54 -10.47 -13.96
C GLY A 92 -18.89 -11.83 -13.67
N HIS A 93 -17.75 -12.11 -14.30
CA HIS A 93 -16.95 -13.30 -13.98
C HIS A 93 -16.45 -13.24 -12.54
N TYR A 94 -16.67 -14.34 -11.81
CA TYR A 94 -16.19 -14.48 -10.46
C TYR A 94 -14.74 -14.96 -10.42
N GLY A 95 -13.96 -14.35 -9.56
CA GLY A 95 -12.58 -14.74 -9.29
C GLY A 95 -12.20 -14.59 -7.83
N MET A 96 -11.02 -15.06 -7.50
CA MET A 96 -10.40 -14.94 -6.19
C MET A 96 -8.89 -14.83 -6.32
N HIS A 97 -8.21 -14.22 -5.33
CA HIS A 97 -6.75 -14.22 -5.32
C HIS A 97 -6.16 -14.28 -3.92
N VAL A 98 -4.90 -14.68 -3.88
CA VAL A 98 -4.04 -14.55 -2.70
C VAL A 98 -2.75 -13.84 -3.11
N ILE A 99 -2.23 -12.96 -2.23
CA ILE A 99 -0.95 -12.27 -2.41
C ILE A 99 -0.08 -12.55 -1.19
N VAL A 100 1.15 -13.00 -1.43
CA VAL A 100 2.15 -13.31 -0.40
C VAL A 100 3.34 -12.37 -0.58
N PRO A 101 3.49 -11.32 0.25
CA PRO A 101 4.59 -10.37 0.13
C PRO A 101 5.79 -10.81 0.97
N ILE A 102 6.99 -10.63 0.40
CA ILE A 102 8.29 -10.77 1.06
C ILE A 102 8.96 -9.41 0.98
N VAL A 103 9.43 -8.90 2.12
CA VAL A 103 9.99 -7.55 2.20
C VAL A 103 11.34 -7.58 2.92
N HIS A 104 12.30 -6.86 2.37
CA HIS A 104 13.50 -6.43 3.07
C HIS A 104 13.49 -4.92 3.19
N GLN A 105 13.49 -4.40 4.41
CA GLN A 105 13.55 -2.96 4.65
C GLN A 105 14.70 -2.57 5.55
N SER A 106 15.25 -1.38 5.30
CA SER A 106 16.19 -0.67 6.16
C SER A 106 15.58 0.68 6.52
N LEU A 107 15.21 0.85 7.79
CA LEU A 107 14.55 2.04 8.28
C LEU A 107 15.47 2.79 9.24
N ARG A 108 15.72 4.07 8.97
CA ARG A 108 16.42 4.99 9.85
C ARG A 108 15.44 5.97 10.48
N LEU A 109 15.39 5.99 11.79
CA LEU A 109 14.67 6.95 12.61
C LEU A 109 15.60 7.29 13.79
N GLY A 110 16.52 8.26 13.54
CA GLY A 110 17.73 8.43 14.33
C GLY A 110 18.74 7.30 14.03
N GLU A 111 18.58 6.16 14.68
CA GLU A 111 19.34 4.95 14.39
C GLU A 111 18.73 4.10 13.27
N ARG A 112 19.58 3.36 12.57
CA ARG A 112 19.16 2.45 11.50
C ARG A 112 18.89 1.05 12.04
N ALA A 113 17.81 0.43 11.59
CA ALA A 113 17.55 -0.98 11.78
C ALA A 113 17.04 -1.60 10.48
N SER A 114 17.30 -2.88 10.27
CA SER A 114 16.83 -3.63 9.10
C SER A 114 16.02 -4.83 9.52
N ALA A 115 15.07 -5.20 8.67
CA ALA A 115 14.23 -6.37 8.83
C ALA A 115 13.98 -7.04 7.48
N THR A 116 13.93 -8.38 7.50
CA THR A 116 13.48 -9.19 6.36
C THR A 116 12.44 -10.17 6.85
N GLY A 117 11.39 -10.36 6.09
CA GLY A 117 10.35 -11.32 6.43
C GLY A 117 9.12 -11.21 5.52
N LEU A 118 8.13 -12.03 5.85
CA LEU A 118 6.80 -11.93 5.25
C LEU A 118 6.12 -10.64 5.69
N GLY A 119 5.37 -10.03 4.77
CA GLY A 119 4.37 -9.02 5.06
C GLY A 119 3.01 -9.65 5.36
N ASP A 120 2.00 -8.81 5.47
CA ASP A 120 0.63 -9.26 5.68
C ASP A 120 0.08 -9.89 4.40
N ILE A 121 -0.36 -11.15 4.48
CA ILE A 121 -0.95 -11.86 3.35
C ILE A 121 -2.30 -11.24 3.03
N THR A 122 -2.52 -10.96 1.73
CA THR A 122 -3.81 -10.49 1.23
C THR A 122 -4.60 -11.65 0.64
N VAL A 123 -5.86 -11.76 1.02
CA VAL A 123 -6.81 -12.72 0.43
C VAL A 123 -8.02 -11.96 -0.09
N SER A 124 -8.34 -12.15 -1.36
CA SER A 124 -9.58 -11.64 -1.95
C SER A 124 -10.49 -12.82 -2.32
N PRO A 125 -11.47 -13.15 -1.49
CA PRO A 125 -12.40 -14.24 -1.79
C PRO A 125 -13.45 -13.85 -2.86
N LEU A 126 -13.54 -12.56 -3.18
CA LEU A 126 -14.51 -12.01 -4.12
C LEU A 126 -13.84 -11.01 -5.05
N VAL A 127 -13.72 -11.38 -6.30
CA VAL A 127 -13.40 -10.49 -7.42
C VAL A 127 -14.49 -10.70 -8.47
N LEU A 128 -15.11 -9.62 -8.90
CA LEU A 128 -16.09 -9.63 -9.99
C LEU A 128 -15.57 -8.73 -11.11
N SER A 129 -15.66 -9.19 -12.35
CA SER A 129 -15.18 -8.43 -13.50
C SER A 129 -16.18 -8.43 -14.66
N TRP A 130 -16.32 -7.27 -15.27
CA TRP A 130 -17.23 -7.03 -16.40
C TRP A 130 -16.50 -6.37 -17.55
N HIS A 131 -16.94 -6.67 -18.77
CA HIS A 131 -16.37 -6.12 -20.00
C HIS A 131 -17.51 -5.71 -20.93
N SER A 132 -17.50 -4.48 -21.42
CA SER A 132 -18.49 -3.95 -22.36
C SER A 132 -17.86 -2.97 -23.34
N GLY A 133 -17.72 -3.38 -24.60
CA GLY A 133 -17.05 -2.59 -25.62
C GLY A 133 -15.62 -2.26 -25.22
N ASN A 134 -15.33 -0.98 -25.11
CA ASN A 134 -14.00 -0.47 -24.74
C ASN A 134 -13.81 -0.32 -23.21
N TRP A 135 -14.83 -0.61 -22.42
CA TRP A 135 -14.80 -0.46 -20.97
C TRP A 135 -14.69 -1.80 -20.26
N HIS A 136 -13.82 -1.83 -19.26
CA HIS A 136 -13.61 -2.96 -18.40
C HIS A 136 -13.60 -2.46 -16.97
N TRP A 137 -14.30 -3.17 -16.06
CA TRP A 137 -14.31 -2.79 -14.66
C TRP A 137 -14.33 -4.02 -13.76
N ALA A 138 -13.85 -3.85 -12.57
CA ALA A 138 -13.81 -4.90 -11.56
C ALA A 138 -14.14 -4.34 -10.19
N ALA A 139 -14.75 -5.15 -9.36
CA ALA A 139 -14.95 -4.91 -7.94
C ALA A 139 -14.36 -6.08 -7.14
N ALA A 140 -13.72 -5.79 -6.02
CA ALA A 140 -13.15 -6.81 -5.17
C ALA A 140 -13.25 -6.43 -3.69
N LEU A 141 -13.09 -7.44 -2.83
CA LEU A 141 -13.00 -7.25 -1.39
C LEU A 141 -11.74 -7.95 -0.89
N ASP A 142 -10.73 -7.17 -0.56
CA ASP A 142 -9.44 -7.63 -0.07
C ASP A 142 -9.42 -7.65 1.46
N PHE A 143 -8.89 -8.72 2.03
CA PHE A 143 -8.63 -8.88 3.45
C PHE A 143 -7.13 -9.03 3.67
N TYR A 144 -6.56 -8.21 4.54
CA TYR A 144 -5.15 -8.30 4.94
C TYR A 144 -5.08 -9.00 6.29
N ALA A 145 -4.43 -10.16 6.31
CA ALA A 145 -4.24 -10.94 7.53
C ALA A 145 -2.93 -10.53 8.23
N PRO A 146 -2.91 -10.40 9.56
CA PRO A 146 -1.73 -10.01 10.32
C PRO A 146 -0.69 -11.14 10.43
N THR A 147 -0.22 -11.62 9.28
CA THR A 147 0.75 -12.71 9.16
C THR A 147 2.19 -12.23 9.06
N GLY A 148 2.37 -10.93 8.85
CA GLY A 148 3.66 -10.32 8.66
C GLY A 148 4.50 -10.29 9.92
N LYS A 149 5.81 -10.26 9.74
CA LYS A 149 6.75 -10.15 10.85
C LYS A 149 6.51 -8.85 11.62
N TYR A 150 6.17 -8.96 12.90
CA TYR A 150 5.93 -7.83 13.79
C TYR A 150 6.87 -7.87 15.00
N LYS A 151 7.39 -6.70 15.40
CA LYS A 151 8.23 -6.52 16.59
C LYS A 151 7.66 -5.40 17.46
N SER A 152 6.93 -5.77 18.50
CA SER A 152 6.40 -4.82 19.49
C SER A 152 7.52 -4.01 20.13
N GLY A 153 7.37 -2.69 20.17
CA GLY A 153 8.33 -1.74 20.74
C GLY A 153 9.48 -1.33 19.80
N ASP A 154 9.59 -1.91 18.61
CA ASP A 154 10.55 -1.45 17.59
C ASP A 154 9.98 -1.63 16.19
N GLY A 155 9.17 -0.70 15.75
CA GLY A 155 8.53 -0.73 14.43
C GLY A 155 9.51 -0.69 13.26
N ARG A 156 10.78 -0.29 13.47
CA ARG A 156 11.83 -0.37 12.44
C ARG A 156 12.11 -1.81 12.02
N LYS A 157 11.78 -2.78 12.88
CA LYS A 157 11.95 -4.22 12.66
C LYS A 157 10.65 -4.94 12.30
N SER A 158 9.56 -4.20 12.11
CA SER A 158 8.25 -4.74 11.72
C SER A 158 8.06 -4.62 10.21
N ILE A 159 7.60 -5.71 9.58
CA ILE A 159 7.19 -5.75 8.18
C ILE A 159 5.66 -5.72 8.11
N GLY A 160 4.98 -6.51 8.94
CA GLY A 160 3.52 -6.54 9.05
C GLY A 160 2.98 -5.54 10.06
N THR A 161 1.67 -5.36 10.02
CA THR A 161 0.94 -4.34 10.80
C THR A 161 0.35 -4.86 12.11
N ASN A 162 0.28 -6.20 12.26
CA ASN A 162 -0.26 -6.89 13.44
C ASN A 162 -1.76 -6.61 13.71
N TYR A 163 -2.52 -6.27 12.67
CA TYR A 163 -3.99 -6.16 12.72
C TYR A 163 -4.61 -6.56 11.38
N TRP A 164 -5.86 -7.01 11.44
CA TRP A 164 -6.67 -7.24 10.25
C TRP A 164 -7.13 -5.92 9.64
N SER A 165 -7.20 -5.87 8.31
CA SER A 165 -7.94 -4.82 7.62
C SER A 165 -8.73 -5.38 6.45
N VAL A 166 -9.74 -4.62 6.02
CA VAL A 166 -10.57 -4.93 4.88
C VAL A 166 -10.55 -3.75 3.91
N GLU A 167 -10.51 -4.07 2.62
CA GLU A 167 -10.35 -3.07 1.57
C GLU A 167 -11.31 -3.36 0.42
N PRO A 168 -12.47 -2.69 0.35
CA PRO A 168 -13.25 -2.62 -0.86
C PRO A 168 -12.44 -1.96 -1.98
N VAL A 169 -12.50 -2.57 -3.17
CA VAL A 169 -11.77 -2.18 -4.37
C VAL A 169 -12.74 -1.99 -5.52
N PHE A 170 -12.54 -0.91 -6.28
CA PHE A 170 -13.18 -0.71 -7.59
C PHE A 170 -12.11 -0.30 -8.60
N ALA A 171 -12.07 -0.97 -9.74
CA ALA A 171 -11.12 -0.65 -10.81
C ALA A 171 -11.84 -0.49 -12.14
N VAL A 172 -11.35 0.43 -12.97
CA VAL A 172 -11.89 0.69 -14.30
C VAL A 172 -10.74 0.87 -15.29
N THR A 173 -10.92 0.36 -16.50
CA THR A 173 -10.01 0.53 -17.64
C THR A 173 -10.82 0.86 -18.88
N TRP A 174 -10.42 1.89 -19.59
CA TRP A 174 -10.88 2.20 -20.92
C TRP A 174 -9.79 1.93 -21.94
N LEU A 175 -10.11 1.15 -22.97
CA LEU A 175 -9.22 0.79 -24.06
C LEU A 175 -9.77 1.34 -25.38
N SER A 176 -9.07 2.29 -25.97
CA SER A 176 -9.46 2.88 -27.27
C SER A 176 -9.06 1.94 -28.44
N PRO A 177 -9.85 1.89 -29.51
CA PRO A 177 -9.42 1.21 -30.76
C PRO A 177 -8.13 1.76 -31.36
N SER A 178 -7.77 3.00 -31.06
CA SER A 178 -6.51 3.64 -31.50
C SER A 178 -5.31 3.35 -30.58
N GLY A 179 -5.49 2.47 -29.57
CA GLY A 179 -4.43 2.02 -28.66
C GLY A 179 -4.26 2.87 -27.39
N TRP A 180 -5.07 3.91 -27.16
CA TRP A 180 -5.04 4.61 -25.88
C TRP A 180 -5.66 3.77 -24.76
N GLU A 181 -5.06 3.87 -23.60
CA GLU A 181 -5.54 3.26 -22.35
C GLU A 181 -5.62 4.32 -21.25
N ALA A 182 -6.73 4.31 -20.50
CA ALA A 182 -6.85 5.01 -19.23
C ALA A 182 -7.37 4.02 -18.19
N SER A 183 -6.64 3.86 -17.10
CA SER A 183 -6.96 2.93 -16.02
C SER A 183 -6.90 3.63 -14.67
N ALA A 184 -7.82 3.26 -13.78
CA ALA A 184 -7.81 3.68 -12.38
C ALA A 184 -8.31 2.53 -11.49
N LYS A 185 -7.67 2.39 -10.31
CA LYS A 185 -8.06 1.47 -9.24
C LYS A 185 -8.25 2.28 -7.97
N PHE A 186 -9.44 2.25 -7.41
CA PHE A 186 -9.84 2.96 -6.19
C PHE A 186 -9.96 1.96 -5.04
N MET A 187 -9.43 2.32 -3.89
CA MET A 187 -9.38 1.46 -2.72
C MET A 187 -9.65 2.27 -1.46
N TYR A 188 -10.31 1.65 -0.49
CA TYR A 188 -10.51 2.25 0.82
C TYR A 188 -10.14 1.24 1.90
N ASN A 189 -8.98 1.40 2.53
CA ASN A 189 -8.48 0.49 3.55
C ASN A 189 -9.06 0.84 4.91
N ILE A 190 -9.90 -0.05 5.44
CA ILE A 190 -10.53 0.05 6.77
C ILE A 190 -9.68 -0.79 7.72
N LYS A 191 -9.04 -0.15 8.66
CA LYS A 191 -8.00 -0.73 9.50
C LYS A 191 -8.53 -1.17 10.86
N GLY A 192 -8.09 -2.34 11.28
CA GLY A 192 -8.30 -2.83 12.63
C GLY A 192 -7.33 -2.21 13.64
N LYS A 193 -7.31 -2.78 14.80
CA LYS A 193 -6.55 -2.30 15.95
C LYS A 193 -5.38 -3.23 16.26
N ASN A 194 -4.18 -2.67 16.42
CA ASN A 194 -3.06 -3.39 17.00
C ASN A 194 -3.09 -3.29 18.54
N LYS A 195 -3.30 -4.42 19.20
CA LYS A 195 -3.40 -4.53 20.66
C LYS A 195 -2.05 -4.80 21.35
N ASP A 196 -0.99 -4.97 20.55
CA ASP A 196 0.37 -5.26 21.05
C ASP A 196 1.36 -4.12 20.82
N PHE A 197 0.85 -2.93 20.50
CA PHE A 197 1.70 -1.77 20.30
C PHE A 197 2.41 -1.39 21.60
N ARG A 198 3.70 -1.08 21.48
CA ARG A 198 4.51 -0.46 22.54
C ARG A 198 5.26 0.72 21.95
N PRO A 199 5.25 1.89 22.58
CA PRO A 199 5.98 3.05 22.08
C PRO A 199 7.51 2.88 22.11
N ALA A 200 8.00 1.98 22.96
CA ALA A 200 9.43 1.63 23.07
C ALA A 200 9.58 0.21 23.63
N PRO A 201 10.76 -0.42 23.51
CA PRO A 201 11.07 -1.68 24.18
C PRO A 201 10.82 -1.57 25.70
N GLY A 202 10.07 -2.53 26.26
CA GLY A 202 9.74 -2.55 27.68
C GLY A 202 8.61 -1.64 28.13
N ALA A 203 8.11 -0.74 27.28
CA ALA A 203 6.95 0.09 27.61
C ALA A 203 5.67 -0.75 27.74
N PRO A 204 4.64 -0.28 28.44
CA PRO A 204 3.33 -0.93 28.52
C PRO A 204 2.73 -1.13 27.13
N LYS A 205 1.94 -2.19 26.95
CA LYS A 205 1.12 -2.40 25.77
C LYS A 205 0.00 -1.38 25.71
N MET A 206 -0.30 -0.90 24.52
CA MET A 206 -1.36 0.05 24.22
C MET A 206 -2.11 -0.39 22.97
N ASP A 207 -3.35 0.01 22.83
CA ASP A 207 -4.12 -0.16 21.61
C ASP A 207 -3.77 0.95 20.62
N TYR A 208 -3.22 0.58 19.45
CA TYR A 208 -2.95 1.54 18.36
C TYR A 208 -3.94 1.32 17.22
N GLU A 209 -4.61 2.37 16.80
CA GLU A 209 -5.49 2.39 15.62
C GLU A 209 -4.89 3.32 14.57
N SER A 210 -4.40 2.75 13.48
CA SER A 210 -4.02 3.54 12.31
C SER A 210 -5.27 4.07 11.62
N GLY A 211 -5.26 5.30 11.19
CA GLY A 211 -6.40 5.88 10.45
C GLY A 211 -6.62 5.20 9.10
N ASP A 212 -7.90 5.09 8.69
CA ASP A 212 -8.29 4.53 7.41
C ASP A 212 -7.76 5.36 6.25
N GLU A 213 -7.58 4.72 5.09
CA GLU A 213 -6.97 5.33 3.92
C GLU A 213 -7.80 5.15 2.66
N PHE A 214 -8.00 6.25 1.96
CA PHE A 214 -8.35 6.23 0.55
C PHE A 214 -7.06 6.22 -0.27
N HIS A 215 -6.99 5.33 -1.25
CA HIS A 215 -5.92 5.34 -2.22
C HIS A 215 -6.41 4.98 -3.63
N MET A 216 -5.67 5.44 -4.63
CA MET A 216 -5.98 5.27 -6.02
C MET A 216 -4.69 5.10 -6.81
N ASP A 217 -4.59 4.03 -7.58
CA ASP A 217 -3.57 3.86 -8.61
C ASP A 217 -4.16 4.27 -9.97
N TYR A 218 -3.34 4.85 -10.85
CA TYR A 218 -3.80 5.31 -12.16
C TYR A 218 -2.74 5.14 -13.25
N ASN A 219 -3.21 5.07 -14.50
CA ASN A 219 -2.38 5.05 -15.70
C ASN A 219 -3.10 5.73 -16.87
N VAL A 220 -2.35 6.49 -17.66
CA VAL A 220 -2.74 6.92 -19.00
C VAL A 220 -1.59 6.60 -19.94
N GLY A 221 -1.87 5.81 -20.98
CA GLY A 221 -0.82 5.37 -21.89
C GLY A 221 -1.33 5.06 -23.29
N LYS A 222 -0.41 4.71 -24.15
CA LYS A 222 -0.68 4.31 -25.52
C LYS A 222 0.08 3.06 -25.89
N ARG A 223 -0.61 2.11 -26.53
CA ARG A 223 -0.06 0.85 -27.01
C ARG A 223 0.31 0.95 -28.49
N PHE A 224 1.42 0.29 -28.87
CA PHE A 224 1.98 0.19 -30.22
C PHE A 224 2.41 -1.25 -30.47
N GLY A 225 1.55 -2.06 -31.09
CA GLY A 225 1.79 -3.49 -31.19
C GLY A 225 1.93 -4.13 -29.80
N PRO A 226 3.03 -4.85 -29.51
CA PRO A 226 3.23 -5.48 -28.21
C PRO A 226 3.66 -4.51 -27.09
N TRP A 227 4.06 -3.30 -27.43
CA TRP A 227 4.56 -2.29 -26.49
C TRP A 227 3.49 -1.27 -26.12
N GLY A 228 3.59 -0.72 -24.92
CA GLY A 228 2.85 0.44 -24.51
C GLY A 228 3.73 1.33 -23.64
N VAL A 229 3.55 2.64 -23.75
CA VAL A 229 4.20 3.65 -22.91
C VAL A 229 3.15 4.56 -22.29
N GLY A 230 3.38 4.98 -21.05
CA GLY A 230 2.40 5.79 -20.34
C GLY A 230 2.99 6.57 -19.18
N LEU A 231 2.11 7.34 -18.55
CA LEU A 231 2.32 7.96 -17.25
C LEU A 231 1.43 7.22 -16.24
N SER A 232 2.04 6.75 -15.18
CA SER A 232 1.36 6.07 -14.08
C SER A 232 1.71 6.70 -12.74
N GLY A 233 0.91 6.43 -11.75
CA GLY A 233 1.15 6.93 -10.41
C GLY A 233 0.11 6.48 -9.44
N TYR A 234 0.09 7.14 -8.29
CA TYR A 234 -0.90 6.90 -7.24
C TYR A 234 -1.17 8.15 -6.41
N TYR A 235 -2.32 8.14 -5.78
CA TYR A 235 -2.71 9.07 -4.74
C TYR A 235 -3.12 8.31 -3.50
N LEU A 236 -2.67 8.77 -2.34
CA LEU A 236 -3.07 8.23 -1.05
C LEU A 236 -3.43 9.39 -0.12
N LYS A 237 -4.51 9.21 0.64
CA LYS A 237 -4.91 10.11 1.70
C LYS A 237 -5.49 9.34 2.88
N GLN A 238 -4.89 9.51 4.03
CA GLN A 238 -5.47 9.06 5.29
C GLN A 238 -6.65 9.95 5.67
N THR A 239 -7.81 9.35 5.91
CA THR A 239 -9.07 10.08 6.08
C THR A 239 -9.34 10.47 7.54
N ASN A 240 -8.98 9.61 8.49
CA ASN A 240 -9.12 9.86 9.91
C ASN A 240 -7.77 9.79 10.64
N ALA A 241 -7.73 10.31 11.86
CA ALA A 241 -6.50 10.39 12.66
C ALA A 241 -6.16 9.05 13.29
N ASP A 242 -4.85 8.79 13.45
CA ASP A 242 -4.37 7.70 14.31
C ASP A 242 -4.81 7.93 15.77
N ARG A 243 -5.06 6.83 16.47
CA ARG A 243 -5.48 6.83 17.88
C ARG A 243 -4.60 5.91 18.70
N LEU A 244 -4.41 6.29 19.96
CA LEU A 244 -3.72 5.50 20.98
C LEU A 244 -4.67 5.36 22.18
N ASP A 245 -5.01 4.12 22.56
CA ASP A 245 -6.04 3.82 23.56
C ASP A 245 -7.35 4.60 23.34
N GLY A 246 -7.78 4.71 22.07
CA GLY A 246 -8.98 5.40 21.63
C GLY A 246 -8.86 6.93 21.56
N ALA A 247 -7.80 7.53 22.08
CA ALA A 247 -7.57 8.97 22.01
C ALA A 247 -6.79 9.36 20.74
N LYS A 248 -7.23 10.40 20.04
CA LYS A 248 -6.50 10.96 18.90
C LYS A 248 -5.09 11.36 19.33
N ILE A 249 -4.08 10.98 18.56
CA ILE A 249 -2.68 11.37 18.79
C ILE A 249 -2.57 12.88 18.56
N PRO A 250 -2.14 13.67 19.56
CA PRO A 250 -1.97 15.12 19.41
C PRO A 250 -0.91 15.47 18.37
N SER A 251 -1.12 16.56 17.62
CA SER A 251 -0.18 17.08 16.65
C SER A 251 1.16 17.54 17.24
N ALA A 252 1.20 17.87 18.52
CA ALA A 252 2.42 18.30 19.22
C ALA A 252 3.41 17.16 19.55
N ILE A 253 3.07 15.89 19.20
CA ILE A 253 3.93 14.74 19.49
C ILE A 253 4.72 14.34 18.26
N GLY A 254 6.01 14.65 18.29
CA GLY A 254 6.95 14.34 17.21
C GLY A 254 6.75 15.22 15.97
N PRO A 255 7.38 14.87 14.84
CA PRO A 255 7.30 15.65 13.61
C PRO A 255 5.95 15.55 12.89
N TRP A 256 5.00 14.76 13.41
CA TRP A 256 3.73 14.47 12.79
C TRP A 256 2.65 15.46 13.23
N SER A 257 1.96 16.07 12.27
CA SER A 257 0.83 16.94 12.55
C SER A 257 -0.51 16.23 12.31
N GLU A 258 -1.60 16.84 12.81
CA GLU A 258 -2.99 16.49 12.54
C GLU A 258 -3.37 15.00 12.75
N GLY A 259 -2.88 14.37 13.82
CA GLY A 259 -3.15 12.96 14.10
C GLY A 259 -2.46 12.03 13.12
N ARG A 260 -1.31 12.44 12.59
CA ARG A 260 -0.45 11.69 11.66
C ARG A 260 -1.10 11.38 10.31
N LYS A 261 -2.10 12.16 9.88
CA LYS A 261 -2.77 11.92 8.61
C LYS A 261 -1.80 12.07 7.44
N GLY A 262 -1.54 10.94 6.77
CA GLY A 262 -0.65 10.88 5.62
C GLY A 262 -1.35 11.31 4.33
N GLU A 263 -0.59 11.98 3.44
CA GLU A 263 -1.01 12.27 2.07
C GLU A 263 0.19 12.10 1.14
N VAL A 264 -0.03 11.46 -0.02
CA VAL A 264 0.99 11.26 -1.04
C VAL A 264 0.36 11.38 -2.42
N PHE A 265 1.05 12.07 -3.33
CA PHE A 265 0.80 12.00 -4.77
C PHE A 265 2.10 11.64 -5.48
N ALA A 266 2.05 10.66 -6.37
CA ALA A 266 3.20 10.19 -7.16
C ALA A 266 2.84 10.06 -8.63
N ILE A 267 3.82 10.33 -9.50
CA ILE A 267 3.69 10.21 -10.95
C ILE A 267 5.04 9.82 -11.56
N GLY A 268 5.00 9.10 -12.66
CA GLY A 268 6.20 8.78 -13.45
C GLY A 268 5.91 7.95 -14.69
N PRO A 269 6.93 7.70 -15.51
CA PRO A 269 6.81 6.92 -16.73
C PRO A 269 6.57 5.44 -16.42
N SER A 270 5.86 4.80 -17.32
CA SER A 270 5.63 3.36 -17.30
C SER A 270 5.68 2.77 -18.70
N VAL A 271 6.09 1.51 -18.78
CA VAL A 271 6.13 0.74 -20.01
C VAL A 271 5.52 -0.63 -19.79
N ILE A 272 4.77 -1.12 -20.77
CA ILE A 272 4.24 -2.49 -20.80
C ILE A 272 4.68 -3.16 -22.09
N TYR A 273 5.05 -4.44 -22.00
CA TYR A 273 5.27 -5.34 -23.11
C TYR A 273 4.35 -6.56 -22.98
N THR A 274 3.63 -6.90 -24.05
CA THR A 274 2.75 -8.07 -24.09
C THR A 274 3.32 -9.07 -25.09
N GLY A 275 3.74 -10.22 -24.60
CA GLY A 275 4.25 -11.33 -25.43
C GLY A 275 3.13 -12.07 -26.17
N SER A 276 3.50 -12.90 -27.13
CA SER A 276 2.57 -13.67 -27.96
C SER A 276 1.73 -14.70 -27.17
N THR A 277 2.23 -15.14 -26.02
CA THR A 277 1.54 -16.09 -25.12
C THR A 277 0.59 -15.41 -24.12
N GLY A 278 0.43 -14.07 -24.19
CA GLY A 278 -0.33 -13.30 -23.22
C GLY A 278 0.46 -12.93 -21.95
N THR A 279 1.73 -13.36 -21.84
CA THR A 279 2.61 -12.92 -20.76
C THR A 279 2.92 -11.43 -20.90
N MET A 280 2.80 -10.68 -19.79
CA MET A 280 3.04 -9.24 -19.78
C MET A 280 4.17 -8.89 -18.82
N PHE A 281 5.02 -7.97 -19.24
CA PHE A 281 6.06 -7.34 -18.43
C PHE A 281 5.76 -5.85 -18.32
N ILE A 282 5.76 -5.34 -17.11
CA ILE A 282 5.52 -3.92 -16.84
C ILE A 282 6.68 -3.38 -16.01
N ALA A 283 7.23 -2.24 -16.41
CA ALA A 283 8.19 -1.49 -15.62
C ALA A 283 7.69 -0.08 -15.39
N GLN A 284 7.88 0.46 -14.19
CA GLN A 284 7.40 1.77 -13.78
C GLN A 284 8.42 2.42 -12.84
N TRP A 285 8.59 3.72 -13.00
CA TRP A 285 9.22 4.58 -12.01
C TRP A 285 8.22 5.62 -11.57
N GLN A 286 8.04 5.79 -10.26
CA GLN A 286 7.07 6.71 -9.68
C GLN A 286 7.78 7.61 -8.68
N HIS A 287 7.75 8.92 -8.93
CA HIS A 287 8.30 9.95 -8.05
C HIS A 287 7.18 10.58 -7.22
N GLU A 288 7.36 10.58 -5.91
CA GLU A 288 6.43 11.20 -4.98
C GLU A 288 6.66 12.71 -4.90
N THR A 289 5.66 13.53 -5.26
CA THR A 289 5.79 14.98 -5.36
C THR A 289 5.16 15.73 -4.19
N ARG A 290 3.96 15.33 -3.75
CA ARG A 290 3.25 15.87 -2.58
C ARG A 290 3.23 14.84 -1.48
N VAL A 291 3.87 15.14 -0.36
CA VAL A 291 3.94 14.21 0.75
C VAL A 291 3.81 14.95 2.06
N LYS A 292 2.88 14.49 2.91
CA LYS A 292 2.70 14.94 4.29
C LYS A 292 2.65 13.75 5.23
N ASN A 293 3.31 13.85 6.38
CA ASN A 293 3.34 12.80 7.40
C ASN A 293 3.73 11.40 6.88
N ARG A 294 4.61 11.33 5.86
CA ARG A 294 5.05 10.08 5.23
C ARG A 294 6.45 10.21 4.65
N PHE A 295 7.03 9.09 4.23
CA PHE A 295 8.24 9.11 3.42
C PHE A 295 7.92 9.67 2.03
N ARG A 296 8.84 10.48 1.49
CA ARG A 296 8.86 10.99 0.13
C ARG A 296 10.05 10.42 -0.60
N GLY A 297 9.80 9.77 -1.71
CA GLY A 297 10.88 9.12 -2.45
C GLY A 297 10.52 8.71 -3.86
N ASP A 298 11.25 7.70 -4.30
CA ASP A 298 11.12 7.09 -5.61
C ASP A 298 10.80 5.61 -5.45
N LYS A 299 9.89 5.12 -6.29
CA LYS A 299 9.47 3.73 -6.33
C LYS A 299 9.68 3.17 -7.73
N LEU A 300 10.39 2.06 -7.81
CA LEU A 300 10.56 1.28 -9.01
C LEU A 300 9.73 0.00 -8.91
N TRP A 301 9.04 -0.34 -10.00
CA TRP A 301 8.26 -1.56 -10.13
C TRP A 301 8.67 -2.34 -11.36
N PHE A 302 8.75 -3.66 -11.17
CA PHE A 302 8.78 -4.64 -12.24
C PHE A 302 7.68 -5.65 -11.97
N LYS A 303 6.71 -5.74 -12.87
CA LYS A 303 5.58 -6.66 -12.75
C LYS A 303 5.59 -7.65 -13.92
N LEU A 304 5.43 -8.92 -13.58
CA LEU A 304 5.19 -10.01 -14.52
C LEU A 304 3.77 -10.51 -14.33
N ILE A 305 3.02 -10.67 -15.41
CA ILE A 305 1.72 -11.33 -15.44
C ILE A 305 1.82 -12.51 -16.40
N MET A 306 1.50 -13.71 -15.92
CA MET A 306 1.66 -14.95 -16.69
C MET A 306 0.42 -15.83 -16.56
N PRO A 307 -0.24 -16.22 -17.67
CA PRO A 307 -1.20 -17.31 -17.68
C PRO A 307 -0.52 -18.64 -17.28
N LEU A 308 -1.20 -19.47 -16.49
CA LEU A 308 -0.73 -20.81 -16.09
C LEU A 308 -1.48 -21.92 -16.81
#